data_07ba70b7200b18ac67afcdbeb30c90cc
#
_entry.id   07ba70b7200b18ac67afcdbeb30c90cc
#
_cell.length_a   1.000
_cell.length_b   1.000
_cell.length_c   1.000
_cell.angle_alpha   90.00
_cell.angle_beta   90.00
_cell.angle_gamma   90.00
#
_symmetry.space_group_name_H-M   'P 1'
#
loop_
_entity.id
_entity.type
_entity.pdbx_description
1 polymer ?
#
loop_
_entity_poly.entity_id
_entity_poly.type
_entity_poly.pdbx_seq_one_letter_code
_entity_poly.pdbx_strand_id
1 'polypeptide(L)'
;MACNSGVTLVTVQSSDKFSVQFKGSALARRVLHLFGWQYVFSGLPSQQGVIIGYPHTSNWDFIVMVMVKWATGLQVQFLAKKSLFGYPFFSAWLRQLGGIPIDRSSKHGVVGDMVALIAKAKEEGTYLWLALSPEGTRKLTAGWRSGFYQLALQSDVPLCAVRIDYGQKTVDFSRCLRLTGNEVADYQELALVFEGVKGFHAHQAAPIQPMQSNSALGATRTP
;
A
#
# COMPACT_ATOMS: atom_id res chain seq x y z
N MET A 1 -5.02 -31.90 27.42
CA MET A 1 -3.88 -31.78 26.49
C MET A 1 -4.25 -30.73 25.46
N ALA A 2 -3.78 -29.50 25.67
CA ALA A 2 -4.05 -28.39 24.79
C ALA A 2 -2.90 -28.34 23.76
N CYS A 3 -3.26 -28.54 22.50
CA CYS A 3 -2.32 -28.43 21.38
C CYS A 3 -2.14 -26.93 21.07
N ASN A 4 -1.03 -26.38 21.53
CA ASN A 4 -0.63 -24.99 21.31
C ASN A 4 0.14 -24.94 19.98
N SER A 5 -0.56 -24.77 18.86
CA SER A 5 0.07 -24.51 17.56
C SER A 5 0.45 -23.04 17.49
N GLY A 6 1.62 -22.73 18.02
CA GLY A 6 2.23 -21.40 17.90
C GLY A 6 2.55 -21.10 16.44
N VAL A 7 1.69 -20.31 15.79
CA VAL A 7 2.04 -19.63 14.54
C VAL A 7 3.06 -18.54 14.91
N THR A 8 4.32 -18.80 14.64
CA THR A 8 5.38 -17.79 14.82
C THR A 8 5.25 -16.77 13.70
N LEU A 9 4.56 -15.68 13.99
CA LEU A 9 4.51 -14.52 13.11
C LEU A 9 5.89 -13.89 13.05
N VAL A 10 6.51 -13.92 11.89
CA VAL A 10 7.76 -13.19 11.64
C VAL A 10 7.42 -11.72 11.43
N THR A 11 7.13 -11.03 12.54
CA THR A 11 7.20 -9.57 12.54
C THR A 11 8.66 -9.23 12.31
N VAL A 12 8.99 -8.55 11.22
CA VAL A 12 10.32 -7.95 11.05
C VAL A 12 10.47 -6.91 12.17
N GLN A 13 11.04 -7.35 13.30
CA GLN A 13 11.22 -6.48 14.46
C GLN A 13 12.19 -5.35 14.12
N SER A 14 11.95 -4.20 14.67
CA SER A 14 12.60 -2.91 14.48
C SER A 14 14.07 -2.84 14.95
N SER A 15 14.80 -3.95 15.03
CA SER A 15 16.22 -3.94 15.39
C SER A 15 17.17 -3.97 14.18
N ASP A 16 16.70 -4.38 13.01
CA ASP A 16 17.50 -4.28 11.79
C ASP A 16 17.37 -2.88 11.22
N LYS A 17 18.46 -2.13 11.19
CA LYS A 17 18.54 -0.82 10.52
C LYS A 17 18.01 -1.01 9.11
N PHE A 18 16.87 -0.37 8.80
CA PHE A 18 16.31 -0.43 7.45
C PHE A 18 17.40 -0.10 6.42
N SER A 19 17.57 -0.98 5.44
CA SER A 19 18.71 -0.93 4.52
C SER A 19 18.67 0.28 3.58
N VAL A 20 17.48 0.88 3.38
CA VAL A 20 17.27 1.99 2.46
C VAL A 20 16.84 3.24 3.21
N GLN A 21 17.70 4.26 3.20
CA GLN A 21 17.49 5.56 3.83
C GLN A 21 17.35 6.65 2.77
N PHE A 22 16.57 7.69 3.07
CA PHE A 22 16.32 8.81 2.17
C PHE A 22 16.56 10.14 2.87
N LYS A 23 16.94 11.15 2.08
CA LYS A 23 17.06 12.54 2.54
C LYS A 23 15.86 13.36 2.05
N GLY A 24 14.97 13.67 2.96
CA GLY A 24 13.75 14.43 2.64
C GLY A 24 13.91 15.96 2.71
N SER A 25 12.88 16.64 2.27
CA SER A 25 12.78 18.11 2.23
C SER A 25 12.43 18.70 3.60
N ALA A 26 13.27 19.61 4.09
CA ALA A 26 12.99 20.35 5.32
C ALA A 26 11.75 21.28 5.18
N LEU A 27 11.52 21.82 3.98
CA LEU A 27 10.33 22.64 3.70
C LEU A 27 9.06 21.82 3.80
N ALA A 28 9.03 20.64 3.19
CA ALA A 28 7.86 19.74 3.26
C ALA A 28 7.56 19.32 4.71
N ARG A 29 8.59 19.05 5.52
CA ARG A 29 8.42 18.78 6.96
C ARG A 29 7.78 19.95 7.70
N ARG A 30 8.24 21.18 7.45
CA ARG A 30 7.67 22.40 8.08
C ARG A 30 6.21 22.60 7.69
N VAL A 31 5.89 22.38 6.41
CA VAL A 31 4.50 22.50 5.92
C VAL A 31 3.60 21.46 6.58
N LEU A 32 4.00 20.19 6.63
CA LEU A 32 3.24 19.15 7.34
C LEU A 32 2.99 19.54 8.80
N HIS A 33 4.02 19.98 9.49
CA HIS A 33 3.93 20.39 10.88
C HIS A 33 2.99 21.59 11.09
N LEU A 34 3.01 22.56 10.18
CA LEU A 34 2.11 23.73 10.22
C LEU A 34 0.63 23.31 10.16
N PHE A 35 0.31 22.25 9.38
CA PHE A 35 -1.04 21.67 9.32
C PHE A 35 -1.32 20.64 10.43
N GLY A 36 -0.40 20.49 11.39
CA GLY A 36 -0.50 19.57 12.52
C GLY A 36 -0.27 18.10 12.17
N TRP A 37 0.27 17.79 10.97
CA TRP A 37 0.58 16.43 10.57
C TRP A 37 1.96 15.99 11.06
N GLN A 38 2.01 14.74 11.52
CA GLN A 38 3.23 14.04 11.91
C GLN A 38 3.41 12.80 11.03
N TYR A 39 4.63 12.27 10.98
CA TYR A 39 4.89 10.99 10.32
C TYR A 39 5.94 10.18 11.08
N VAL A 40 5.83 8.86 11.01
CA VAL A 40 6.80 7.88 11.51
C VAL A 40 7.38 7.15 10.32
N PHE A 41 8.67 7.35 10.06
CA PHE A 41 9.37 6.71 8.95
C PHE A 41 10.85 6.54 9.32
N SER A 42 11.34 5.29 9.31
CA SER A 42 12.72 4.93 9.65
C SER A 42 13.50 4.34 8.46
N GLY A 43 12.93 4.40 7.26
CA GLY A 43 13.47 3.78 6.05
C GLY A 43 12.65 2.57 5.61
N LEU A 44 13.15 1.81 4.64
CA LEU A 44 12.50 0.62 4.09
C LEU A 44 13.41 -0.61 4.24
N PRO A 45 12.82 -1.81 4.43
CA PRO A 45 13.58 -3.02 4.76
C PRO A 45 14.35 -3.62 3.57
N SER A 46 14.05 -3.21 2.34
CA SER A 46 14.65 -3.76 1.11
C SER A 46 14.63 -2.76 -0.03
N GLN A 47 15.30 -3.11 -1.13
CA GLN A 47 15.29 -2.31 -2.37
C GLN A 47 13.95 -2.38 -3.10
N GLN A 48 13.21 -3.48 -3.01
CA GLN A 48 11.90 -3.66 -3.65
C GLN A 48 10.84 -4.01 -2.63
N GLY A 49 9.60 -3.57 -2.88
CA GLY A 49 8.48 -3.89 -2.00
C GLY A 49 7.15 -3.29 -2.47
N VAL A 50 6.13 -3.58 -1.69
CA VAL A 50 4.78 -3.06 -1.85
C VAL A 50 4.41 -2.23 -0.64
N ILE A 51 3.82 -1.07 -0.87
CA ILE A 51 3.23 -0.21 0.17
C ILE A 51 1.72 -0.23 -0.01
N ILE A 52 0.99 -0.43 1.08
CA ILE A 52 -0.46 -0.19 1.11
C ILE A 52 -0.77 0.97 2.04
N GLY A 53 -1.55 1.93 1.55
CA GLY A 53 -2.07 3.05 2.34
C GLY A 53 -3.54 2.83 2.67
N TYR A 54 -3.88 2.90 3.96
CA TYR A 54 -5.25 2.75 4.45
C TYR A 54 -5.49 3.64 5.69
N PRO A 55 -6.70 4.17 5.87
CA PRO A 55 -7.84 4.20 4.92
C PRO A 55 -7.63 5.16 3.74
N HIS A 56 -8.28 4.87 2.59
CA HIS A 56 -8.25 5.75 1.42
C HIS A 56 -9.66 6.25 1.08
N THR A 57 -10.06 7.32 1.75
CA THR A 57 -11.44 7.82 1.75
C THR A 57 -11.62 9.21 1.15
N SER A 58 -10.50 9.88 0.80
CA SER A 58 -10.52 11.25 0.29
C SER A 58 -9.43 11.51 -0.77
N ASN A 59 -9.60 12.57 -1.56
CA ASN A 59 -8.53 13.11 -2.41
C ASN A 59 -7.41 13.74 -1.56
N TRP A 60 -7.71 14.17 -0.33
CA TRP A 60 -6.74 14.72 0.59
C TRP A 60 -5.68 13.71 0.99
N ASP A 61 -6.00 12.41 1.01
CA ASP A 61 -5.04 11.34 1.30
C ASP A 61 -3.85 11.39 0.34
N PHE A 62 -4.11 11.65 -0.96
CA PHE A 62 -3.07 11.79 -1.96
C PHE A 62 -2.18 13.01 -1.67
N ILE A 63 -2.76 14.15 -1.30
CA ILE A 63 -1.99 15.36 -0.98
C ILE A 63 -1.12 15.14 0.25
N VAL A 64 -1.68 14.56 1.32
CA VAL A 64 -0.94 14.23 2.54
C VAL A 64 0.21 13.27 2.22
N MET A 65 -0.04 12.22 1.43
CA MET A 65 0.98 11.24 1.05
C MET A 65 2.09 11.84 0.17
N VAL A 66 1.78 12.76 -0.74
CA VAL A 66 2.78 13.50 -1.53
C VAL A 66 3.65 14.38 -0.61
N MET A 67 3.05 15.06 0.34
CA MET A 67 3.79 15.87 1.31
C MET A 67 4.70 15.02 2.18
N VAL A 68 4.22 13.86 2.65
CA VAL A 68 5.03 12.90 3.42
C VAL A 68 6.14 12.32 2.56
N LYS A 69 5.87 11.96 1.30
CA LYS A 69 6.89 11.53 0.33
C LYS A 69 8.02 12.55 0.21
N TRP A 70 7.69 13.83 0.08
CA TRP A 70 8.70 14.89 0.01
C TRP A 70 9.41 15.12 1.36
N ALA A 71 8.69 15.05 2.47
CA ALA A 71 9.23 15.22 3.81
C ALA A 71 10.25 14.13 4.18
N THR A 72 10.01 12.90 3.75
CA THR A 72 10.86 11.73 3.98
C THR A 72 11.92 11.55 2.88
N GLY A 73 11.67 12.06 1.67
CA GLY A 73 12.45 11.77 0.47
C GLY A 73 12.14 10.41 -0.17
N LEU A 74 11.12 9.71 0.35
CA LEU A 74 10.74 8.38 -0.08
C LEU A 74 10.45 8.33 -1.58
N GLN A 75 11.14 7.43 -2.28
CA GLN A 75 10.91 7.18 -3.70
C GLN A 75 9.92 6.03 -3.86
N VAL A 76 8.67 6.35 -4.19
CA VAL A 76 7.63 5.35 -4.47
C VAL A 76 6.97 5.63 -5.80
N GLN A 77 6.57 4.56 -6.47
CA GLN A 77 5.73 4.61 -7.64
C GLN A 77 4.30 4.20 -7.26
N PHE A 78 3.31 4.82 -7.88
CA PHE A 78 1.90 4.50 -7.62
C PHE A 78 1.14 4.32 -8.94
N LEU A 79 0.14 3.47 -8.90
CA LEU A 79 -0.67 3.18 -10.07
C LEU A 79 -1.74 4.25 -10.26
N ALA A 80 -1.78 4.85 -11.45
CA ALA A 80 -2.77 5.85 -11.78
C ALA A 80 -3.49 5.51 -13.09
N LYS A 81 -4.76 5.89 -13.21
CA LYS A 81 -5.59 5.62 -14.38
C LYS A 81 -4.96 6.22 -15.64
N LYS A 82 -4.79 5.43 -16.70
CA LYS A 82 -4.20 5.84 -17.98
C LYS A 82 -4.78 7.15 -18.54
N SER A 83 -6.09 7.38 -18.37
CA SER A 83 -6.74 8.60 -18.83
C SER A 83 -6.22 9.90 -18.19
N LEU A 84 -5.60 9.83 -17.00
CA LEU A 84 -4.99 10.98 -16.34
C LEU A 84 -3.70 11.44 -17.04
N PHE A 85 -3.08 10.56 -17.81
CA PHE A 85 -1.86 10.85 -18.57
C PHE A 85 -2.13 11.42 -19.98
N GLY A 86 -3.40 11.64 -20.34
CA GLY A 86 -3.80 12.29 -21.59
C GLY A 86 -3.53 13.80 -21.63
N TYR A 87 -3.29 14.43 -20.47
CA TYR A 87 -3.03 15.88 -20.37
C TYR A 87 -1.53 16.12 -20.19
N PRO A 88 -0.82 16.78 -21.14
CA PRO A 88 0.65 16.78 -21.16
C PRO A 88 1.30 17.33 -19.89
N PHE A 89 0.87 18.50 -19.39
CA PHE A 89 1.43 19.07 -18.16
C PHE A 89 1.12 18.24 -16.92
N PHE A 90 -0.12 17.74 -16.80
CA PHE A 90 -0.54 16.90 -15.69
C PHE A 90 0.14 15.53 -15.73
N SER A 91 0.33 14.98 -16.93
CA SER A 91 1.08 13.74 -17.15
C SER A 91 2.54 13.85 -16.69
N ALA A 92 3.23 14.93 -17.08
CA ALA A 92 4.60 15.16 -16.65
C ALA A 92 4.70 15.26 -15.11
N TRP A 93 3.81 16.01 -14.50
CA TRP A 93 3.73 16.14 -13.04
C TRP A 93 3.45 14.79 -12.35
N LEU A 94 2.47 14.00 -12.82
CA LEU A 94 2.19 12.68 -12.27
C LEU A 94 3.38 11.73 -12.38
N ARG A 95 4.08 11.73 -13.53
CA ARG A 95 5.29 10.92 -13.72
C ARG A 95 6.40 11.34 -12.76
N GLN A 96 6.60 12.64 -12.56
CA GLN A 96 7.58 13.16 -11.62
C GLN A 96 7.26 12.74 -10.17
N LEU A 97 5.97 12.63 -9.83
CA LEU A 97 5.54 12.09 -8.54
C LEU A 97 5.71 10.57 -8.43
N GLY A 98 6.01 9.86 -9.52
CA GLY A 98 6.14 8.41 -9.57
C GLY A 98 4.87 7.69 -10.05
N GLY A 99 3.96 8.39 -10.73
CA GLY A 99 2.75 7.80 -11.31
C GLY A 99 3.05 6.88 -12.49
N ILE A 100 2.59 5.63 -12.42
CA ILE A 100 2.62 4.65 -13.52
C ILE A 100 1.21 4.56 -14.14
N PRO A 101 1.06 4.79 -15.47
CA PRO A 101 -0.22 4.58 -16.13
C PRO A 101 -0.57 3.09 -16.16
N ILE A 102 -1.73 2.71 -15.63
CA ILE A 102 -2.24 1.34 -15.74
C ILE A 102 -3.21 1.20 -16.91
N ASP A 103 -2.97 0.15 -17.69
CA ASP A 103 -3.91 -0.36 -18.66
C ASP A 103 -4.61 -1.60 -18.08
N ARG A 104 -5.91 -1.48 -17.80
CA ARG A 104 -6.69 -2.58 -17.22
C ARG A 104 -7.03 -3.67 -18.24
N SER A 105 -6.73 -3.44 -19.52
CA SER A 105 -6.93 -4.40 -20.62
C SER A 105 -5.67 -5.21 -20.95
N SER A 106 -4.61 -5.10 -20.16
CA SER A 106 -3.37 -5.89 -20.34
C SER A 106 -3.67 -7.39 -20.32
N LYS A 107 -3.01 -8.15 -21.20
CA LYS A 107 -3.17 -9.61 -21.31
C LYS A 107 -2.79 -10.36 -20.01
N HIS A 108 -1.85 -9.83 -19.26
CA HIS A 108 -1.39 -10.40 -17.98
C HIS A 108 -2.12 -9.81 -16.78
N GLY A 109 -3.00 -8.83 -17.01
CA GLY A 109 -3.62 -8.04 -15.95
C GLY A 109 -2.62 -7.13 -15.23
N VAL A 110 -3.14 -6.18 -14.45
CA VAL A 110 -2.31 -5.19 -13.73
C VAL A 110 -1.33 -5.85 -12.77
N VAL A 111 -1.75 -6.92 -12.09
CA VAL A 111 -0.89 -7.63 -11.12
C VAL A 111 0.28 -8.29 -11.84
N GLY A 112 0.04 -9.03 -12.93
CA GLY A 112 1.10 -9.69 -13.70
C GLY A 112 2.13 -8.72 -14.26
N ASP A 113 1.68 -7.56 -14.79
CA ASP A 113 2.58 -6.52 -15.29
C ASP A 113 3.47 -5.96 -14.17
N MET A 114 2.91 -5.78 -12.96
CA MET A 114 3.66 -5.26 -11.81
C MET A 114 4.62 -6.32 -11.22
N VAL A 115 4.23 -7.60 -11.22
CA VAL A 115 5.14 -8.70 -10.86
C VAL A 115 6.35 -8.73 -11.79
N ALA A 116 6.14 -8.64 -13.10
CA ALA A 116 7.22 -8.58 -14.08
C ALA A 116 8.14 -7.36 -13.86
N LEU A 117 7.55 -6.20 -13.52
CA LEU A 117 8.30 -4.98 -13.21
C LEU A 117 9.19 -5.14 -11.96
N ILE A 118 8.67 -5.76 -10.90
CA ILE A 118 9.44 -6.05 -9.68
C ILE A 118 10.54 -7.08 -9.96
N ALA A 119 10.23 -8.14 -10.73
CA ALA A 119 11.22 -9.14 -11.12
C ALA A 119 12.41 -8.51 -11.87
N LYS A 120 12.12 -7.65 -12.84
CA LYS A 120 13.14 -6.89 -13.56
C LYS A 120 13.98 -6.02 -12.62
N ALA A 121 13.33 -5.29 -11.69
CA ALA A 121 14.03 -4.46 -10.71
C ALA A 121 14.94 -5.29 -9.78
N LYS A 122 14.54 -6.51 -9.43
CA LYS A 122 15.37 -7.45 -8.66
C LYS A 122 16.60 -7.90 -9.45
N GLU A 123 16.42 -8.29 -10.72
CA GLU A 123 17.50 -8.71 -11.61
C GLU A 123 18.54 -7.60 -11.82
N GLU A 124 18.06 -6.37 -11.99
CA GLU A 124 18.91 -5.19 -12.18
C GLU A 124 19.50 -4.61 -10.88
N GLY A 125 19.07 -5.12 -9.71
CA GLY A 125 19.44 -4.57 -8.40
C GLY A 125 18.96 -3.12 -8.19
N THR A 126 17.89 -2.70 -8.90
CA THR A 126 17.37 -1.35 -8.86
C THR A 126 16.27 -1.20 -7.79
N TYR A 127 16.14 0.01 -7.27
CA TYR A 127 15.13 0.34 -6.27
C TYR A 127 13.74 0.46 -6.90
N LEU A 128 12.75 -0.25 -6.32
CA LEU A 128 11.36 -0.17 -6.75
C LEU A 128 10.38 -0.46 -5.59
N TRP A 129 9.60 0.51 -5.21
CA TRP A 129 8.48 0.33 -4.29
C TRP A 129 7.18 0.81 -4.94
N LEU A 130 6.16 -0.06 -4.91
CA LEU A 130 4.86 0.20 -5.50
C LEU A 130 3.84 0.51 -4.40
N ALA A 131 3.27 1.72 -4.44
CA ALA A 131 2.24 2.15 -3.50
C ALA A 131 0.84 1.93 -4.08
N LEU A 132 -0.02 1.29 -3.29
CA LEU A 132 -1.37 0.90 -3.66
C LEU A 132 -2.36 1.27 -2.55
N SER A 133 -3.64 1.49 -2.93
CA SER A 133 -4.74 1.45 -1.97
C SER A 133 -5.40 0.07 -2.06
N PRO A 134 -5.49 -0.68 -0.95
CA PRO A 134 -6.12 -2.00 -0.95
C PRO A 134 -7.62 -1.92 -1.26
N GLU A 135 -8.27 -0.82 -0.95
CA GLU A 135 -9.67 -0.55 -1.24
C GLU A 135 -9.92 -0.38 -2.76
N GLY A 136 -8.93 0.14 -3.49
CA GLY A 136 -9.00 0.41 -4.93
C GLY A 136 -9.99 1.51 -5.33
N THR A 137 -10.61 2.17 -4.37
CA THR A 137 -11.57 3.28 -4.50
C THR A 137 -11.61 4.07 -3.20
N ARG A 138 -12.26 5.25 -3.21
CA ARG A 138 -12.52 6.07 -2.02
C ARG A 138 -13.94 5.90 -1.48
N LYS A 139 -14.74 5.05 -2.12
CA LYS A 139 -16.10 4.71 -1.67
C LYS A 139 -16.04 3.44 -0.81
N LEU A 140 -16.97 3.34 0.12
CA LEU A 140 -17.13 2.12 0.91
C LEU A 140 -17.29 0.89 0.01
N THR A 141 -16.53 -0.16 0.30
CA THR A 141 -16.61 -1.47 -0.36
C THR A 141 -16.78 -2.56 0.68
N ALA A 142 -17.17 -3.75 0.25
CA ALA A 142 -17.37 -4.89 1.14
C ALA A 142 -16.06 -5.46 1.73
N GLY A 143 -14.90 -5.02 1.23
CA GLY A 143 -13.59 -5.48 1.65
C GLY A 143 -12.49 -4.96 0.73
N TRP A 144 -11.30 -5.48 0.89
CA TRP A 144 -10.12 -5.13 0.14
C TRP A 144 -9.96 -5.98 -1.11
N ARG A 145 -9.47 -5.39 -2.19
CA ARG A 145 -9.10 -6.10 -3.42
C ARG A 145 -7.82 -6.89 -3.21
N SER A 146 -7.76 -8.10 -3.75
CA SER A 146 -6.61 -9.00 -3.60
C SER A 146 -5.34 -8.57 -4.35
N GLY A 147 -5.39 -7.53 -5.19
CA GLY A 147 -4.27 -7.15 -6.06
C GLY A 147 -2.96 -6.88 -5.33
N PHE A 148 -2.97 -6.16 -4.22
CA PHE A 148 -1.78 -5.88 -3.41
C PHE A 148 -1.21 -7.16 -2.80
N TYR A 149 -2.10 -8.04 -2.32
CA TYR A 149 -1.77 -9.29 -1.68
C TYR A 149 -1.08 -10.23 -2.67
N GLN A 150 -1.70 -10.44 -3.83
CA GLN A 150 -1.14 -11.25 -4.89
C GLN A 150 0.20 -10.69 -5.40
N LEU A 151 0.31 -9.37 -5.53
CA LEU A 151 1.54 -8.72 -5.96
C LEU A 151 2.70 -8.98 -4.97
N ALA A 152 2.47 -8.79 -3.68
CA ALA A 152 3.50 -8.99 -2.67
C ALA A 152 3.94 -10.46 -2.57
N LEU A 153 2.99 -11.41 -2.62
CA LEU A 153 3.27 -12.85 -2.58
C LEU A 153 4.02 -13.33 -3.82
N GLN A 154 3.49 -13.04 -5.02
CA GLN A 154 4.09 -13.54 -6.27
C GLN A 154 5.46 -12.94 -6.53
N SER A 155 5.69 -11.71 -6.06
CA SER A 155 6.99 -11.06 -6.18
C SER A 155 7.95 -11.41 -5.03
N ASP A 156 7.50 -12.12 -4.00
CA ASP A 156 8.26 -12.38 -2.76
C ASP A 156 8.98 -11.12 -2.25
N VAL A 157 8.20 -10.08 -1.95
CA VAL A 157 8.69 -8.80 -1.42
C VAL A 157 7.95 -8.41 -0.15
N PRO A 158 8.56 -7.61 0.75
CA PRO A 158 7.86 -7.11 1.92
C PRO A 158 6.69 -6.19 1.54
N LEU A 159 5.65 -6.24 2.37
CA LEU A 159 4.49 -5.37 2.35
C LEU A 159 4.58 -4.39 3.52
N CYS A 160 4.72 -3.08 3.23
CA CYS A 160 4.66 -2.06 4.27
C CYS A 160 3.25 -1.49 4.36
N ALA A 161 2.66 -1.60 5.54
CA ALA A 161 1.34 -1.07 5.86
C ALA A 161 1.47 0.37 6.36
N VAL A 162 0.89 1.31 5.63
CA VAL A 162 0.94 2.74 5.95
C VAL A 162 -0.41 3.19 6.50
N ARG A 163 -0.41 3.58 7.76
CA ARG A 163 -1.56 4.09 8.49
C ARG A 163 -1.74 5.58 8.20
N ILE A 164 -2.86 5.98 7.64
CA ILE A 164 -3.19 7.38 7.35
C ILE A 164 -4.28 7.81 8.33
N ASP A 165 -3.89 8.31 9.49
CA ASP A 165 -4.81 8.62 10.57
C ASP A 165 -5.14 10.13 10.63
N TYR A 166 -6.35 10.49 10.23
CA TYR A 166 -6.86 11.86 10.32
C TYR A 166 -7.30 12.24 11.76
N GLY A 167 -7.61 11.26 12.59
CA GLY A 167 -7.94 11.50 13.99
C GLY A 167 -6.76 12.03 14.78
N GLN A 168 -5.59 11.46 14.53
CA GLN A 168 -4.31 11.85 15.14
C GLN A 168 -3.44 12.71 14.22
N LYS A 169 -3.85 12.95 12.97
CA LYS A 169 -3.06 13.60 11.92
C LYS A 169 -1.66 12.98 11.79
N THR A 170 -1.59 11.66 11.69
CA THR A 170 -0.33 10.91 11.63
C THR A 170 -0.29 9.99 10.42
N VAL A 171 0.86 9.93 9.75
CA VAL A 171 1.16 8.92 8.74
C VAL A 171 2.29 8.03 9.27
N ASP A 172 2.01 6.73 9.42
CA ASP A 172 2.93 5.79 10.07
C ASP A 172 3.31 4.64 9.12
N PHE A 173 4.62 4.49 8.86
CA PHE A 173 5.25 3.46 8.02
C PHE A 173 5.96 2.39 8.84
N SER A 174 5.75 2.34 10.15
CA SER A 174 6.56 1.50 11.05
C SER A 174 6.34 0.00 10.88
N ARG A 175 5.31 -0.42 10.16
CA ARG A 175 4.92 -1.83 10.02
C ARG A 175 5.15 -2.34 8.61
N CYS A 176 6.22 -3.13 8.44
CA CYS A 176 6.48 -3.90 7.24
C CYS A 176 6.40 -5.39 7.57
N LEU A 177 5.67 -6.16 6.76
CA LEU A 177 5.33 -7.55 6.98
C LEU A 177 5.80 -8.39 5.78
N ARG A 178 6.09 -9.66 6.00
CA ARG A 178 6.13 -10.66 4.93
C ARG A 178 4.85 -11.48 4.99
N LEU A 179 4.11 -11.50 3.90
CA LEU A 179 2.90 -12.30 3.79
C LEU A 179 3.26 -13.79 3.79
N THR A 180 2.47 -14.58 4.48
CA THR A 180 2.70 -16.01 4.65
C THR A 180 2.05 -16.86 3.57
N GLY A 181 1.07 -16.30 2.84
CA GLY A 181 0.18 -17.03 1.93
C GLY A 181 -1.05 -17.63 2.62
N ASN A 182 -1.10 -17.60 3.95
CA ASN A 182 -2.33 -17.88 4.68
C ASN A 182 -3.17 -16.59 4.75
N GLU A 183 -4.07 -16.44 3.79
CA GLU A 183 -4.86 -15.23 3.61
C GLU A 183 -5.60 -14.82 4.90
N VAL A 184 -6.17 -15.78 5.63
CA VAL A 184 -6.90 -15.50 6.87
C VAL A 184 -5.98 -14.91 7.94
N ALA A 185 -4.83 -15.52 8.17
CA ALA A 185 -3.86 -15.06 9.16
C ALA A 185 -3.25 -13.70 8.76
N ASP A 186 -2.90 -13.54 7.47
CA ASP A 186 -2.31 -12.30 6.96
C ASP A 186 -3.29 -11.12 7.07
N TYR A 187 -4.60 -11.32 6.78
CA TYR A 187 -5.61 -10.27 6.93
C TYR A 187 -5.93 -9.96 8.41
N GLN A 188 -5.86 -10.95 9.30
CA GLN A 188 -5.97 -10.71 10.74
C GLN A 188 -4.83 -9.81 11.25
N GLU A 189 -3.60 -10.09 10.83
CA GLU A 189 -2.45 -9.26 11.18
C GLU A 189 -2.59 -7.84 10.62
N LEU A 190 -3.01 -7.69 9.37
CA LEU A 190 -3.28 -6.38 8.77
C LEU A 190 -4.38 -5.63 9.54
N ALA A 191 -5.43 -6.31 10.00
CA ALA A 191 -6.48 -5.69 10.80
C ALA A 191 -5.93 -5.13 12.12
N LEU A 192 -5.04 -5.86 12.79
CA LEU A 192 -4.36 -5.39 14.00
C LEU A 192 -3.47 -4.16 13.71
N VAL A 193 -2.73 -4.18 12.60
CA VAL A 193 -1.88 -3.04 12.21
C VAL A 193 -2.69 -1.77 12.02
N PHE A 194 -3.88 -1.86 11.45
CA PHE A 194 -4.73 -0.70 11.16
C PHE A 194 -5.80 -0.43 12.22
N GLU A 195 -5.75 -1.10 13.35
CA GLU A 195 -6.71 -0.88 14.45
C GLU A 195 -6.75 0.57 14.90
N GLY A 196 -7.96 1.12 15.06
CA GLY A 196 -8.20 2.48 15.55
C GLY A 196 -7.91 3.61 14.57
N VAL A 197 -7.41 3.33 13.36
CA VAL A 197 -7.10 4.36 12.34
C VAL A 197 -8.38 4.97 11.78
N LYS A 198 -8.42 6.29 11.69
CA LYS A 198 -9.58 7.03 11.19
C LYS A 198 -9.28 7.75 9.88
N GLY A 199 -9.99 7.40 8.80
CA GLY A 199 -9.93 8.10 7.51
C GLY A 199 -10.58 9.49 7.58
N PHE A 200 -10.34 10.31 6.55
CA PHE A 200 -10.99 11.62 6.40
C PHE A 200 -12.53 11.49 6.43
N HIS A 201 -13.07 10.53 5.70
CA HIS A 201 -14.46 10.10 5.77
C HIS A 201 -14.50 8.70 6.42
N ALA A 202 -14.48 8.63 7.75
CA ALA A 202 -14.34 7.37 8.49
C ALA A 202 -15.39 6.30 8.10
N HIS A 203 -16.62 6.73 7.77
CA HIS A 203 -17.71 5.84 7.34
C HIS A 203 -17.51 5.22 5.95
N GLN A 204 -16.52 5.68 5.16
CA GLN A 204 -16.19 5.15 3.84
C GLN A 204 -15.03 4.15 3.86
N ALA A 205 -14.36 3.98 5.01
CA ALA A 205 -13.30 3.00 5.16
C ALA A 205 -13.85 1.58 5.05
N ALA A 206 -13.28 0.79 4.12
CA ALA A 206 -13.72 -0.59 3.91
C ALA A 206 -13.25 -1.51 5.04
N PRO A 207 -14.03 -2.53 5.44
CA PRO A 207 -13.57 -3.52 6.40
C PRO A 207 -12.32 -4.25 5.87
N ILE A 208 -11.39 -4.59 6.79
CA ILE A 208 -10.12 -5.23 6.46
C ILE A 208 -10.37 -6.74 6.34
N GLN A 209 -10.86 -7.14 5.20
CA GLN A 209 -11.14 -8.52 4.82
C GLN A 209 -11.05 -8.66 3.30
N PRO A 210 -10.78 -9.86 2.78
CA PRO A 210 -10.79 -10.10 1.34
C PRO A 210 -12.17 -9.77 0.75
N MET A 211 -12.19 -9.04 -0.37
CA MET A 211 -13.42 -8.89 -1.14
C MET A 211 -13.76 -10.22 -1.81
N GLN A 212 -14.91 -10.80 -1.48
CA GLN A 212 -15.36 -12.04 -2.12
C GLN A 212 -15.55 -11.78 -3.63
N SER A 213 -14.93 -12.63 -4.45
CA SER A 213 -15.19 -12.64 -5.88
C SER A 213 -16.60 -13.20 -6.10
N ASN A 214 -17.41 -12.56 -6.93
CA ASN A 214 -18.78 -12.99 -7.29
C ASN A 214 -18.86 -14.34 -8.02
N SER A 215 -17.78 -15.14 -8.07
CA SER A 215 -17.77 -16.47 -8.68
C SER A 215 -18.50 -17.55 -7.85
N ALA A 216 -18.91 -17.26 -6.60
CA ALA A 216 -19.62 -18.22 -5.76
C ALA A 216 -21.18 -18.20 -5.90
N LEU A 217 -21.75 -17.26 -6.63
CA LEU A 217 -23.21 -17.14 -6.81
C LEU A 217 -23.76 -17.88 -8.04
N GLY A 218 -22.92 -18.64 -8.76
CA GLY A 218 -23.30 -19.37 -9.97
C GLY A 218 -23.62 -20.87 -9.80
N ALA A 219 -23.52 -21.43 -8.58
CA ALA A 219 -23.57 -22.89 -8.39
C ALA A 219 -24.84 -23.46 -7.73
N THR A 220 -25.93 -22.71 -7.67
CA THR A 220 -27.23 -23.26 -7.23
C THR A 220 -28.33 -22.93 -8.24
N ARG A 221 -28.25 -23.53 -9.42
CA ARG A 221 -29.46 -23.86 -10.18
C ARG A 221 -29.52 -25.40 -10.22
N THR A 222 -30.26 -25.96 -9.30
CA THR A 222 -30.73 -27.34 -9.31
C THR A 222 -31.93 -27.45 -10.26
N PRO A 223 -32.15 -28.61 -10.86
CA PRO A 223 -33.05 -28.89 -11.97
C PRO A 223 -34.52 -28.75 -11.64
#